data_428e3b17ab9291f0818bdac69eb12548
#
_entry.id   428e3b17ab9291f0818bdac69eb12548
#
_cell.length_a   1.000
_cell.length_b   1.000
_cell.length_c   1.000
_cell.angle_alpha   90.00
_cell.angle_beta   90.00
_cell.angle_gamma   90.00
#
_symmetry.space_group_name_H-M   'P 1'
#
loop_
_entity.id
_entity.type
_entity.pdbx_description
1 polymer ?
#
loop_
_entity_poly.entity_id
_entity_poly.type
_entity_poly.pdbx_seq_one_letter_code
_entity_poly.pdbx_strand_id
1 'polypeptide(L)'
;MKKLIGILIVILILFLVALRFMSILKERKAQTSQIKERIIPVEIEIVKTSPYTPILNYTGEVKGIEEILIYPKASGKLAEMKVREGERVKKDQVIALIDRDIPGLEFELAETISPVEGIVGKVYLDKGAEVSSDLRTGTPLVQILNLDSVKIVIQVIEEDLPKVKLNQKAKIKVDAYPERKFYGVVTLISPTLSSLTRTTSAEITIPNHNHLLKPGMFAEVEIITGKSENLIFIPRHTILTEAGKKKVYVIKAGKAEERWVGTGLSYEGLTYIKSGLAPLDSLVSLGQSQLKSGDRVKVVKGEGR
;
A
#
# COMPACT_ATOMS: atom_id res chain seq x y z
N MET A 1 -91.61 -11.78 -42.70
CA MET A 1 -90.37 -11.39 -43.41
C MET A 1 -89.46 -10.46 -42.55
N LYS A 2 -89.96 -9.38 -41.92
CA LYS A 2 -89.11 -8.41 -41.17
C LYS A 2 -88.37 -9.00 -40.01
N LYS A 3 -88.93 -9.99 -39.26
CA LYS A 3 -88.23 -10.66 -38.08
C LYS A 3 -87.10 -11.58 -38.53
N LEU A 4 -87.16 -12.24 -39.69
CA LEU A 4 -86.10 -13.09 -40.21
C LEU A 4 -84.90 -12.29 -40.69
N ILE A 5 -85.10 -11.12 -41.25
CA ILE A 5 -84.03 -10.20 -41.69
C ILE A 5 -83.28 -9.66 -40.48
N GLY A 6 -83.94 -9.35 -39.33
CA GLY A 6 -83.30 -8.89 -38.13
C GLY A 6 -82.40 -9.95 -37.50
N ILE A 7 -82.82 -11.23 -37.49
CA ILE A 7 -82.01 -12.35 -36.98
C ILE A 7 -80.76 -12.57 -37.83
N LEU A 8 -80.91 -12.42 -39.18
CA LEU A 8 -79.77 -12.61 -40.09
C LEU A 8 -78.74 -11.51 -39.93
N ILE A 9 -79.17 -10.25 -39.68
CA ILE A 9 -78.23 -9.15 -39.39
C ILE A 9 -77.48 -9.35 -38.07
N VAL A 10 -78.16 -9.81 -37.01
CA VAL A 10 -77.50 -10.11 -35.72
C VAL A 10 -76.47 -11.23 -35.87
N ILE A 11 -76.76 -12.31 -36.60
CA ILE A 11 -75.83 -13.39 -36.90
C ILE A 11 -74.64 -12.88 -37.69
N LEU A 12 -74.84 -12.01 -38.68
CA LEU A 12 -73.77 -11.39 -39.47
C LEU A 12 -72.83 -10.52 -38.58
N ILE A 13 -73.43 -9.73 -37.70
CA ILE A 13 -72.64 -8.88 -36.76
C ILE A 13 -71.86 -9.74 -35.82
N LEU A 14 -72.43 -10.80 -35.23
CA LEU A 14 -71.72 -11.72 -34.35
C LEU A 14 -70.58 -12.45 -35.09
N PHE A 15 -70.77 -12.80 -36.33
CA PHE A 15 -69.76 -13.43 -37.17
C PHE A 15 -68.61 -12.47 -37.47
N LEU A 16 -68.91 -11.17 -37.80
CA LEU A 16 -67.89 -10.14 -38.01
C LEU A 16 -67.08 -9.84 -36.70
N VAL A 17 -67.74 -9.81 -35.53
CA VAL A 17 -67.09 -9.63 -34.23
C VAL A 17 -66.22 -10.82 -33.94
N ALA A 18 -66.67 -12.05 -34.21
CA ALA A 18 -65.86 -13.25 -34.01
C ALA A 18 -64.61 -13.27 -34.92
N LEU A 19 -64.75 -12.92 -36.19
CA LEU A 19 -63.62 -12.77 -37.13
C LEU A 19 -62.61 -11.70 -36.66
N ARG A 20 -63.08 -10.59 -36.15
CA ARG A 20 -62.23 -9.53 -35.63
C ARG A 20 -61.56 -9.94 -34.35
N PHE A 21 -62.23 -10.67 -33.49
CA PHE A 21 -61.64 -11.23 -32.27
C PHE A 21 -60.55 -12.27 -32.57
N MET A 22 -60.78 -13.14 -33.58
CA MET A 22 -59.78 -14.11 -34.05
C MET A 22 -58.56 -13.41 -34.68
N SER A 23 -58.74 -12.33 -35.42
CA SER A 23 -57.64 -11.56 -35.98
C SER A 23 -56.78 -10.90 -34.87
N ILE A 24 -57.40 -10.31 -33.82
CA ILE A 24 -56.72 -9.73 -32.68
C ILE A 24 -55.95 -10.80 -31.89
N LEU A 25 -56.52 -12.02 -31.72
CA LEU A 25 -55.83 -13.12 -31.08
C LEU A 25 -54.63 -13.62 -31.90
N LYS A 26 -54.78 -13.62 -33.24
CA LYS A 26 -53.70 -14.01 -34.17
C LYS A 26 -52.58 -12.96 -34.20
N GLU A 27 -52.87 -11.69 -34.13
CA GLU A 27 -51.90 -10.59 -34.01
C GLU A 27 -51.18 -10.62 -32.67
N ARG A 28 -51.90 -10.86 -31.56
CA ARG A 28 -51.23 -11.07 -30.23
C ARG A 28 -50.32 -12.27 -30.23
N LYS A 29 -50.69 -13.40 -30.84
CA LYS A 29 -49.82 -14.57 -30.96
C LYS A 29 -48.60 -14.30 -31.86
N ALA A 30 -48.75 -13.53 -32.92
CA ALA A 30 -47.69 -13.17 -33.83
C ALA A 30 -46.70 -12.16 -33.17
N GLN A 31 -47.18 -11.24 -32.35
CA GLN A 31 -46.31 -10.34 -31.58
C GLN A 31 -45.52 -11.04 -30.49
N THR A 32 -46.09 -12.07 -29.86
CA THR A 32 -45.35 -12.87 -28.83
C THR A 32 -44.32 -13.78 -29.49
N SER A 33 -44.39 -14.10 -30.76
CA SER A 33 -43.50 -15.01 -31.51
C SER A 33 -42.27 -14.28 -32.13
N GLN A 34 -42.18 -12.96 -32.06
CA GLN A 34 -41.05 -12.18 -32.57
C GLN A 34 -40.13 -11.60 -31.49
N ILE A 35 -40.01 -12.25 -30.36
CA ILE A 35 -38.82 -12.01 -29.53
C ILE A 35 -37.66 -12.70 -30.26
N LYS A 36 -37.11 -12.04 -31.25
CA LYS A 36 -35.85 -12.40 -31.88
C LYS A 36 -34.86 -12.53 -30.73
N GLU A 37 -34.49 -13.75 -30.39
CA GLU A 37 -33.47 -13.99 -29.31
C GLU A 37 -32.24 -13.15 -29.62
N ARG A 38 -32.10 -12.05 -28.88
CA ARG A 38 -30.98 -11.15 -29.04
C ARG A 38 -29.76 -11.84 -28.43
N ILE A 39 -28.91 -12.36 -29.28
CA ILE A 39 -27.61 -12.92 -28.84
C ILE A 39 -26.64 -11.74 -28.76
N ILE A 40 -26.18 -11.46 -27.56
CA ILE A 40 -25.28 -10.33 -27.31
C ILE A 40 -23.85 -10.86 -27.29
N PRO A 41 -22.94 -10.30 -28.13
CA PRO A 41 -21.53 -10.65 -28.06
C PRO A 41 -20.91 -10.07 -26.79
N VAL A 42 -20.15 -10.89 -26.05
CA VAL A 42 -19.46 -10.50 -24.81
C VAL A 42 -18.08 -11.11 -24.76
N GLU A 43 -17.18 -10.42 -24.13
CA GLU A 43 -15.90 -11.01 -23.68
C GLU A 43 -16.03 -11.47 -22.26
N ILE A 44 -15.31 -12.54 -21.93
CA ILE A 44 -15.29 -13.09 -20.58
C ILE A 44 -13.87 -13.24 -20.06
N GLU A 45 -13.75 -13.11 -18.76
CA GLU A 45 -12.56 -13.45 -17.99
C GLU A 45 -12.92 -14.47 -16.92
N ILE A 46 -12.06 -15.48 -16.75
CA ILE A 46 -12.26 -16.47 -15.69
C ILE A 46 -11.77 -15.87 -14.38
N VAL A 47 -12.66 -15.83 -13.40
CA VAL A 47 -12.36 -15.33 -12.06
C VAL A 47 -11.30 -16.22 -11.41
N LYS A 48 -10.20 -15.62 -11.02
CA LYS A 48 -9.09 -16.29 -10.33
C LYS A 48 -8.86 -15.65 -8.97
N THR A 49 -8.36 -16.45 -8.05
CA THR A 49 -7.80 -15.91 -6.81
C THR A 49 -6.35 -15.52 -7.00
N SER A 50 -5.95 -14.43 -6.39
CA SER A 50 -4.55 -13.99 -6.35
C SER A 50 -4.11 -13.81 -4.91
N PRO A 51 -2.87 -14.15 -4.57
CA PRO A 51 -2.34 -13.91 -3.24
C PRO A 51 -2.27 -12.39 -3.00
N TYR A 52 -2.86 -11.96 -1.93
CA TYR A 52 -2.83 -10.57 -1.47
C TYR A 52 -2.34 -10.52 -0.04
N THR A 53 -1.35 -9.68 0.21
CA THR A 53 -0.82 -9.40 1.54
C THR A 53 -1.13 -7.95 1.87
N PRO A 54 -1.90 -7.67 2.93
CA PRO A 54 -2.15 -6.30 3.35
C PRO A 54 -0.85 -5.64 3.78
N ILE A 55 -0.57 -4.46 3.21
CA ILE A 55 0.60 -3.65 3.54
C ILE A 55 0.18 -2.22 3.85
N LEU A 56 1.00 -1.53 4.64
CA LEU A 56 0.98 -0.09 4.80
C LEU A 56 2.28 0.49 4.26
N ASN A 57 2.16 1.55 3.48
CA ASN A 57 3.30 2.24 2.87
C ASN A 57 3.61 3.51 3.64
N TYR A 58 4.85 3.64 4.06
CA TYR A 58 5.40 4.82 4.72
C TYR A 58 6.74 5.19 4.10
N THR A 59 7.17 6.39 4.38
CA THR A 59 8.55 6.83 4.14
C THR A 59 9.20 7.19 5.45
N GLY A 60 10.50 7.03 5.54
CA GLY A 60 11.26 7.38 6.72
C GLY A 60 12.72 7.62 6.42
N GLU A 61 13.41 8.15 7.42
CA GLU A 61 14.85 8.40 7.37
C GLU A 61 15.59 7.27 8.09
N VAL A 62 16.67 6.82 7.46
CA VAL A 62 17.62 5.86 8.05
C VAL A 62 18.44 6.58 9.11
N LYS A 63 18.51 6.00 10.30
CA LYS A 63 19.35 6.47 11.41
C LYS A 63 20.22 5.35 11.95
N GLY A 64 21.35 5.68 12.54
CA GLY A 64 22.12 4.72 13.32
C GLY A 64 21.28 4.15 14.46
N ILE A 65 21.50 2.89 14.83
CA ILE A 65 20.79 2.31 15.98
C ILE A 65 21.16 3.09 17.25
N GLU A 66 22.43 3.48 17.34
CA GLU A 66 22.99 4.36 18.37
C GLU A 66 23.84 5.42 17.69
N GLU A 67 23.63 6.66 18.08
CA GLU A 67 24.38 7.83 17.63
C GLU A 67 24.81 8.62 18.85
N ILE A 68 26.13 8.67 19.09
CA ILE A 68 26.69 9.28 20.29
C ILE A 68 27.60 10.43 19.88
N LEU A 69 27.28 11.62 20.38
CA LEU A 69 28.14 12.80 20.25
C LEU A 69 29.14 12.82 21.40
N ILE A 70 30.41 12.88 21.07
CA ILE A 70 31.49 12.93 22.06
C ILE A 70 31.94 14.39 22.22
N TYR A 71 31.82 14.87 23.45
CA TYR A 71 32.23 16.20 23.85
C TYR A 71 33.58 16.15 24.53
N PRO A 72 34.36 17.26 24.49
CA PRO A 72 35.62 17.37 25.19
C PRO A 72 35.44 17.27 26.73
N LYS A 73 36.31 16.53 27.40
CA LYS A 73 36.29 16.45 28.86
C LYS A 73 36.90 17.66 29.58
N ALA A 74 37.66 18.46 28.87
CA ALA A 74 38.26 19.68 29.39
C ALA A 74 38.13 20.81 28.36
N SER A 75 38.07 22.05 28.82
CA SER A 75 38.16 23.23 27.97
C SER A 75 39.62 23.50 27.66
N GLY A 76 39.92 24.07 26.50
CA GLY A 76 41.25 24.42 26.01
C GLY A 76 41.33 24.39 24.51
N LYS A 77 42.49 24.02 23.96
CA LYS A 77 42.75 23.97 22.53
C LYS A 77 42.89 22.50 22.07
N LEU A 78 42.22 22.10 20.97
CA LEU A 78 42.39 20.77 20.41
C LEU A 78 43.80 20.57 19.86
N ALA A 79 44.65 19.86 20.64
CA ALA A 79 46.05 19.62 20.27
C ALA A 79 46.16 18.60 19.16
N GLU A 80 45.38 17.54 19.20
CA GLU A 80 45.39 16.47 18.19
C GLU A 80 44.07 15.72 18.16
N MET A 81 43.57 15.46 16.93
CA MET A 81 42.51 14.47 16.67
C MET A 81 43.15 13.15 16.28
N LYS A 82 42.91 12.09 17.08
CA LYS A 82 43.52 10.75 16.89
C LYS A 82 42.74 9.85 15.94
N VAL A 83 41.54 10.28 15.50
CA VAL A 83 40.63 9.46 14.67
C VAL A 83 40.15 10.29 13.47
N ARG A 84 39.70 9.57 12.42
CA ARG A 84 39.19 10.14 11.17
C ARG A 84 37.78 9.62 10.88
N GLU A 85 37.03 10.36 10.08
CA GLU A 85 35.72 9.90 9.59
C GLU A 85 35.86 8.54 8.86
N GLY A 86 34.94 7.63 9.15
CA GLY A 86 34.93 6.27 8.63
C GLY A 86 35.81 5.28 9.43
N GLU A 87 36.61 5.73 10.37
CA GLU A 87 37.47 4.87 11.20
C GLU A 87 36.65 4.14 12.27
N ARG A 88 36.98 2.87 12.53
CA ARG A 88 36.40 2.10 13.63
C ARG A 88 37.16 2.39 14.93
N VAL A 89 36.41 2.73 15.94
CA VAL A 89 36.94 3.00 17.29
C VAL A 89 36.42 1.95 18.28
N LYS A 90 37.28 1.62 19.27
CA LYS A 90 36.91 0.75 20.37
C LYS A 90 36.46 1.57 21.58
N LYS A 91 35.72 0.93 22.48
CA LYS A 91 35.47 1.52 23.79
C LYS A 91 36.78 1.82 24.49
N ASP A 92 36.83 2.97 25.17
CA ASP A 92 37.99 3.50 25.90
C ASP A 92 39.22 3.88 25.04
N GLN A 93 39.08 3.85 23.70
CA GLN A 93 40.11 4.37 22.78
C GLN A 93 40.19 5.88 22.86
N VAL A 94 41.43 6.42 22.94
CA VAL A 94 41.67 7.88 22.89
C VAL A 94 41.33 8.41 21.50
N ILE A 95 40.46 9.39 21.43
CA ILE A 95 39.98 10.02 20.18
C ILE A 95 40.55 11.41 19.98
N ALA A 96 40.86 12.13 21.05
CA ALA A 96 41.39 13.49 20.98
C ALA A 96 42.25 13.84 22.19
N LEU A 97 43.21 14.73 21.98
CA LEU A 97 44.04 15.31 23.00
C LEU A 97 43.77 16.82 23.06
N ILE A 98 43.58 17.34 24.29
CA ILE A 98 43.23 18.74 24.53
C ILE A 98 44.34 19.37 25.40
N ASP A 99 44.89 20.45 24.90
CA ASP A 99 45.78 21.34 25.63
C ASP A 99 44.95 22.34 26.47
N ARG A 100 45.16 22.33 27.79
CA ARG A 100 44.36 23.15 28.72
C ARG A 100 44.85 24.58 28.83
N ASP A 101 45.98 24.90 28.20
CA ASP A 101 46.58 26.25 28.09
C ASP A 101 46.22 27.23 29.25
N ILE A 102 46.73 26.88 30.46
CA ILE A 102 46.60 27.72 31.61
C ILE A 102 47.96 28.42 31.84
N PRO A 103 48.04 29.76 31.68
CA PRO A 103 49.29 30.50 31.80
C PRO A 103 50.01 30.20 33.10
N GLY A 104 51.27 29.74 32.99
CA GLY A 104 52.14 29.49 34.14
C GLY A 104 52.00 28.07 34.77
N LEU A 105 51.24 27.16 34.19
CA LEU A 105 51.09 25.79 34.58
C LEU A 105 51.26 24.87 33.38
N GLU A 106 52.20 23.88 33.46
CA GLU A 106 52.32 22.83 32.49
C GLU A 106 51.41 21.68 32.91
N PHE A 107 50.43 21.32 32.06
CA PHE A 107 49.56 20.17 32.26
C PHE A 107 49.82 19.14 31.18
N GLU A 108 49.70 17.87 31.57
CA GLU A 108 49.55 16.83 30.56
C GLU A 108 48.29 17.05 29.72
N LEU A 109 48.37 16.70 28.43
CA LEU A 109 47.23 16.81 27.52
C LEU A 109 46.05 15.98 28.07
N ALA A 110 44.89 16.62 28.10
CA ALA A 110 43.69 15.92 28.56
C ALA A 110 43.16 15.00 27.46
N GLU A 111 43.06 13.72 27.81
CA GLU A 111 42.53 12.69 26.88
C GLU A 111 40.98 12.68 26.85
N THR A 112 40.44 12.68 25.67
CA THR A 112 39.00 12.39 25.42
C THR A 112 38.94 10.99 24.82
N ILE A 113 38.25 10.06 25.50
CA ILE A 113 38.10 8.65 25.10
C ILE A 113 36.71 8.38 24.58
N SER A 114 36.57 7.36 23.72
CA SER A 114 35.27 6.86 23.28
C SER A 114 34.59 6.06 24.39
N PRO A 115 33.34 6.36 24.78
CA PRO A 115 32.59 5.55 25.74
C PRO A 115 32.04 4.25 25.15
N VAL A 116 32.03 4.11 23.82
CA VAL A 116 31.48 2.99 23.07
C VAL A 116 32.37 2.56 21.93
N GLU A 117 32.18 1.37 21.41
CA GLU A 117 32.72 0.98 20.12
C GLU A 117 31.78 1.42 18.98
N GLY A 118 32.35 1.68 17.80
CA GLY A 118 31.55 2.10 16.66
C GLY A 118 32.42 2.63 15.52
N ILE A 119 31.78 3.36 14.61
CA ILE A 119 32.44 4.03 13.48
C ILE A 119 32.32 5.54 13.67
N VAL A 120 33.42 6.24 13.45
CA VAL A 120 33.40 7.72 13.45
C VAL A 120 32.59 8.20 12.25
N GLY A 121 31.40 8.73 12.50
CA GLY A 121 30.49 9.21 11.47
C GLY A 121 30.86 10.60 10.99
N LYS A 122 31.23 11.47 11.93
CA LYS A 122 31.60 12.87 11.66
C LYS A 122 32.62 13.39 12.64
N VAL A 123 33.57 14.16 12.15
CA VAL A 123 34.50 14.98 12.94
C VAL A 123 34.05 16.43 12.80
N TYR A 124 33.81 17.13 13.90
CA TYR A 124 33.25 18.49 13.92
C TYR A 124 34.28 19.59 14.03
N LEU A 125 35.47 19.27 14.56
CA LEU A 125 36.50 20.22 14.87
C LEU A 125 37.87 19.79 14.37
N ASP A 126 38.63 20.76 13.86
CA ASP A 126 39.99 20.57 13.40
C ASP A 126 41.01 20.85 14.49
N LYS A 127 42.24 20.34 14.32
CA LYS A 127 43.38 20.65 15.17
C LYS A 127 43.55 22.14 15.31
N GLY A 128 43.71 22.61 16.54
CA GLY A 128 43.88 24.02 16.88
C GLY A 128 42.58 24.77 17.21
N ALA A 129 41.41 24.10 17.06
CA ALA A 129 40.14 24.69 17.46
C ALA A 129 40.04 24.86 19.00
N GLU A 130 39.38 25.94 19.44
CA GLU A 130 39.00 26.15 20.83
C GLU A 130 37.84 25.18 21.18
N VAL A 131 37.96 24.48 22.31
CA VAL A 131 36.95 23.53 22.77
C VAL A 131 36.49 23.87 24.19
N SER A 132 35.20 23.67 24.43
CA SER A 132 34.58 23.86 25.74
C SER A 132 33.98 22.56 26.27
N SER A 133 34.23 22.26 27.52
CA SER A 133 33.60 21.13 28.22
C SER A 133 32.16 21.42 28.67
N ASP A 134 31.64 22.65 28.49
CA ASP A 134 30.25 22.99 28.77
C ASP A 134 29.36 22.42 27.66
N LEU A 135 28.53 21.46 28.00
CA LEU A 135 27.58 20.76 27.08
C LEU A 135 26.53 21.70 26.44
N ARG A 136 26.30 22.89 27.04
CA ARG A 136 25.33 23.88 26.50
C ARG A 136 25.92 24.76 25.41
N THR A 137 27.20 25.01 25.45
CA THR A 137 27.92 25.90 24.54
C THR A 137 29.00 25.21 23.73
N GLY A 138 29.45 24.03 24.16
CA GLY A 138 30.50 23.26 23.52
C GLY A 138 30.04 22.58 22.22
N THR A 139 30.95 22.54 21.25
CA THR A 139 30.78 21.76 20.03
C THR A 139 31.27 20.33 20.29
N PRO A 140 30.56 19.28 19.84
CA PRO A 140 31.08 17.92 19.94
C PRO A 140 32.36 17.78 19.13
N LEU A 141 33.26 16.89 19.54
CA LEU A 141 34.47 16.57 18.80
C LEU A 141 34.17 15.65 17.62
N VAL A 142 33.47 14.54 17.92
CA VAL A 142 33.09 13.52 16.93
C VAL A 142 31.72 12.95 17.23
N GLN A 143 31.10 12.38 16.19
CA GLN A 143 29.95 11.52 16.28
C GLN A 143 30.41 10.08 16.10
N ILE A 144 30.02 9.17 16.99
CA ILE A 144 30.26 7.75 16.85
C ILE A 144 28.92 7.06 16.59
N LEU A 145 28.89 6.18 15.58
CA LEU A 145 27.71 5.48 15.09
C LEU A 145 27.89 3.98 15.25
N ASN A 146 26.86 3.28 15.74
CA ASN A 146 26.76 1.85 15.55
C ASN A 146 25.96 1.61 14.27
N LEU A 147 26.61 1.06 13.24
CA LEU A 147 26.03 0.81 11.91
C LEU A 147 25.78 -0.67 11.61
N ASP A 148 26.07 -1.60 12.54
CA ASP A 148 25.81 -3.04 12.34
C ASP A 148 24.31 -3.34 12.21
N SER A 149 23.52 -2.47 12.79
CA SER A 149 22.07 -2.33 12.53
C SER A 149 21.75 -0.86 12.34
N VAL A 150 20.70 -0.59 11.59
CA VAL A 150 20.14 0.75 11.44
C VAL A 150 18.65 0.71 11.77
N LYS A 151 18.09 1.88 12.06
CA LYS A 151 16.65 2.03 12.25
C LYS A 151 16.09 3.04 11.26
N ILE A 152 14.85 2.82 10.85
CA ILE A 152 14.07 3.78 10.11
C ILE A 152 12.96 4.27 11.02
N VAL A 153 12.85 5.58 11.14
CA VAL A 153 11.78 6.23 11.91
C VAL A 153 10.71 6.69 10.93
N ILE A 154 9.52 6.15 11.09
CA ILE A 154 8.33 6.49 10.29
C ILE A 154 7.30 7.21 11.15
N GLN A 155 6.40 7.97 10.51
CA GLN A 155 5.28 8.63 11.16
C GLN A 155 3.98 7.92 10.79
N VAL A 156 3.45 7.15 11.74
CA VAL A 156 2.22 6.38 11.56
C VAL A 156 1.02 7.27 11.88
N ILE A 157 0.08 7.39 10.95
CA ILE A 157 -1.16 8.16 11.15
C ILE A 157 -2.10 7.43 12.12
N GLU A 158 -2.94 8.19 12.83
CA GLU A 158 -3.88 7.67 13.83
C GLU A 158 -4.78 6.53 13.30
N GLU A 159 -5.27 6.64 12.07
CA GLU A 159 -6.13 5.63 11.41
C GLU A 159 -5.44 4.27 11.24
N ASP A 160 -4.14 4.27 11.01
CA ASP A 160 -3.37 3.04 10.77
C ASP A 160 -2.78 2.45 12.04
N LEU A 161 -2.75 3.21 13.15
CA LEU A 161 -2.17 2.78 14.40
C LEU A 161 -2.69 1.42 14.91
N PRO A 162 -3.98 1.09 14.82
CA PRO A 162 -4.47 -0.23 15.24
C PRO A 162 -3.92 -1.40 14.40
N LYS A 163 -3.44 -1.11 13.18
CA LYS A 163 -2.91 -2.10 12.22
C LYS A 163 -1.40 -2.32 12.40
N VAL A 164 -0.67 -1.37 13.02
CA VAL A 164 0.78 -1.46 13.25
C VAL A 164 1.04 -2.10 14.61
N LYS A 165 1.87 -3.14 14.64
CA LYS A 165 2.21 -3.90 15.85
C LYS A 165 3.70 -4.19 15.92
N LEU A 166 4.21 -4.37 17.11
CA LEU A 166 5.58 -4.83 17.32
C LEU A 166 5.82 -6.17 16.64
N ASN A 167 7.05 -6.38 16.18
CA ASN A 167 7.52 -7.57 15.48
C ASN A 167 6.89 -7.81 14.10
N GLN A 168 6.13 -6.86 13.56
CA GLN A 168 5.71 -6.94 12.16
C GLN A 168 6.92 -6.81 11.23
N LYS A 169 6.90 -7.61 10.18
CA LYS A 169 7.92 -7.55 9.13
C LYS A 169 7.69 -6.33 8.26
N ALA A 170 8.77 -5.68 7.90
CA ALA A 170 8.78 -4.58 6.95
C ALA A 170 9.77 -4.89 5.83
N LYS A 171 9.39 -4.50 4.61
CA LYS A 171 10.25 -4.51 3.44
C LYS A 171 10.63 -3.07 3.11
N ILE A 172 11.91 -2.86 2.91
CA ILE A 172 12.50 -1.53 2.75
C ILE A 172 13.15 -1.42 1.37
N LYS A 173 12.91 -0.28 0.72
CA LYS A 173 13.59 0.12 -0.51
C LYS A 173 14.27 1.47 -0.27
N VAL A 174 15.46 1.64 -0.83
CA VAL A 174 16.21 2.89 -0.82
C VAL A 174 16.67 3.21 -2.24
N ASP A 175 16.64 4.48 -2.63
CA ASP A 175 16.98 4.90 -4.00
C ASP A 175 18.42 4.58 -4.38
N ALA A 176 19.33 4.59 -3.40
CA ALA A 176 20.73 4.24 -3.61
C ALA A 176 20.94 2.77 -4.08
N TYR A 177 19.97 1.90 -3.84
CA TYR A 177 20.03 0.47 -4.18
C TYR A 177 18.67 -0.02 -4.73
N PRO A 178 18.24 0.41 -5.93
CA PRO A 178 16.88 0.19 -6.44
C PRO A 178 16.55 -1.31 -6.65
N GLU A 179 17.55 -2.10 -7.03
CA GLU A 179 17.38 -3.56 -7.22
C GLU A 179 17.44 -4.38 -5.92
N ARG A 180 17.81 -3.75 -4.81
CA ARG A 180 18.02 -4.44 -3.55
C ARG A 180 16.88 -4.15 -2.56
N LYS A 181 16.34 -5.21 -1.98
CA LYS A 181 15.32 -5.14 -0.94
C LYS A 181 15.98 -5.45 0.41
N PHE A 182 15.74 -4.60 1.38
CA PHE A 182 16.14 -4.82 2.75
C PHE A 182 14.92 -5.24 3.57
N TYR A 183 15.15 -5.95 4.65
CA TYR A 183 14.09 -6.44 5.52
C TYR A 183 14.38 -6.05 6.96
N GLY A 184 13.34 -5.62 7.66
CA GLY A 184 13.41 -5.23 9.06
C GLY A 184 12.16 -5.64 9.81
N VAL A 185 12.13 -5.27 11.07
CA VAL A 185 10.97 -5.51 11.95
C VAL A 185 10.64 -4.25 12.73
N VAL A 186 9.37 -4.04 13.03
CA VAL A 186 8.91 -2.96 13.90
C VAL A 186 9.36 -3.29 15.33
N THR A 187 10.25 -2.47 15.88
CA THR A 187 10.83 -2.69 17.21
C THR A 187 10.30 -1.74 18.27
N LEU A 188 9.79 -0.58 17.84
CA LEU A 188 9.24 0.40 18.76
C LEU A 188 8.04 1.10 18.11
N ILE A 189 7.02 1.37 18.93
CA ILE A 189 5.91 2.25 18.60
C ILE A 189 5.80 3.21 19.78
N SER A 190 5.93 4.51 19.51
CA SER A 190 5.84 5.53 20.56
C SER A 190 4.47 5.48 21.23
N PRO A 191 4.39 5.53 22.56
CA PRO A 191 3.12 5.59 23.28
C PRO A 191 2.42 6.95 23.17
N THR A 192 3.10 7.96 22.61
CA THR A 192 2.58 9.33 22.47
C THR A 192 2.20 9.63 21.04
N LEU A 193 1.08 10.33 20.87
CA LEU A 193 0.62 10.85 19.59
C LEU A 193 0.84 12.36 19.56
N SER A 194 1.42 12.86 18.48
CA SER A 194 1.51 14.31 18.24
C SER A 194 0.13 14.87 17.93
N SER A 195 -0.36 15.78 18.78
CA SER A 195 -1.65 16.45 18.56
C SER A 195 -1.67 17.35 17.33
N LEU A 196 -0.49 17.84 16.91
CA LEU A 196 -0.35 18.73 15.75
C LEU A 196 -0.46 17.97 14.43
N THR A 197 0.25 16.84 14.32
CA THR A 197 0.32 16.04 13.08
C THR A 197 -0.62 14.84 13.08
N ARG A 198 -1.20 14.47 14.23
CA ARG A 198 -1.99 13.25 14.47
C ARG A 198 -1.24 11.99 14.02
N THR A 199 0.06 11.97 14.31
CA THR A 199 0.92 10.82 14.03
C THR A 199 1.65 10.36 15.28
N THR A 200 2.04 9.10 15.29
CA THR A 200 2.98 8.55 16.26
C THR A 200 4.20 8.01 15.54
N SER A 201 5.36 8.08 16.17
CA SER A 201 6.57 7.51 15.59
C SER A 201 6.64 6.00 15.82
N ALA A 202 7.07 5.26 14.79
CA ALA A 202 7.46 3.88 14.91
C ALA A 202 8.87 3.68 14.35
N GLU A 203 9.62 2.76 14.96
CA GLU A 203 10.98 2.42 14.54
C GLU A 203 11.01 1.01 13.95
N ILE A 204 11.65 0.88 12.81
CA ILE A 204 11.91 -0.40 12.14
C ILE A 204 13.42 -0.64 12.18
N THR A 205 13.83 -1.69 12.86
CA THR A 205 15.25 -2.10 12.93
C THR A 205 15.59 -3.04 11.80
N ILE A 206 16.73 -2.79 11.15
CA ILE A 206 17.22 -3.51 9.97
C ILE A 206 18.68 -3.93 10.23
N PRO A 207 19.03 -5.22 10.09
CA PRO A 207 20.42 -5.67 10.08
C PRO A 207 21.19 -5.04 8.92
N ASN A 208 22.37 -4.49 9.18
CA ASN A 208 23.16 -3.74 8.19
C ASN A 208 24.63 -4.16 8.18
N HIS A 209 24.90 -5.47 8.25
CA HIS A 209 26.26 -6.04 8.36
C HIS A 209 27.26 -5.55 7.30
N ASN A 210 26.78 -5.17 6.12
CA ASN A 210 27.62 -4.64 5.03
C ASN A 210 27.71 -3.12 5.03
N HIS A 211 27.12 -2.42 6.00
CA HIS A 211 27.08 -0.96 6.16
C HIS A 211 26.60 -0.22 4.87
N LEU A 212 25.70 -0.86 4.10
CA LEU A 212 25.15 -0.27 2.88
C LEU A 212 24.14 0.83 3.19
N LEU A 213 23.32 0.61 4.21
CA LEU A 213 22.40 1.64 4.67
C LEU A 213 23.16 2.63 5.53
N LYS A 214 23.12 3.89 5.12
CA LYS A 214 23.79 4.99 5.81
C LYS A 214 22.76 5.92 6.44
N PRO A 215 23.02 6.42 7.66
CA PRO A 215 22.22 7.51 8.24
C PRO A 215 22.05 8.68 7.26
N GLY A 216 20.85 9.26 7.24
CA GLY A 216 20.48 10.30 6.29
C GLY A 216 19.88 9.80 4.97
N MET A 217 19.90 8.50 4.67
CA MET A 217 19.20 7.95 3.51
C MET A 217 17.68 7.99 3.73
N PHE A 218 16.93 8.30 2.66
CA PHE A 218 15.49 8.12 2.62
C PHE A 218 15.14 6.70 2.21
N ALA A 219 14.08 6.16 2.82
CA ALA A 219 13.62 4.81 2.56
C ALA A 219 12.09 4.76 2.42
N GLU A 220 11.61 3.98 1.46
CA GLU A 220 10.23 3.51 1.39
C GLU A 220 10.10 2.25 2.23
N VAL A 221 9.05 2.19 3.04
CA VAL A 221 8.78 1.12 4.00
C VAL A 221 7.42 0.53 3.75
N GLU A 222 7.38 -0.75 3.39
CA GLU A 222 6.16 -1.55 3.27
C GLU A 222 6.00 -2.41 4.53
N ILE A 223 5.11 -2.01 5.47
CA ILE A 223 4.82 -2.81 6.68
C ILE A 223 3.77 -3.86 6.35
N ILE A 224 4.07 -5.13 6.63
CA ILE A 224 3.14 -6.25 6.43
C ILE A 224 2.18 -6.30 7.62
N THR A 225 0.89 -5.98 7.38
CA THR A 225 -0.11 -5.87 8.45
C THR A 225 -1.00 -7.09 8.63
N GLY A 226 -0.94 -8.04 7.69
CA GLY A 226 -1.75 -9.25 7.74
C GLY A 226 -1.10 -10.44 7.08
N LYS A 227 -1.77 -11.58 7.16
CA LYS A 227 -1.36 -12.79 6.44
C LYS A 227 -1.72 -12.65 4.96
N SER A 228 -0.97 -13.35 4.12
CA SER A 228 -1.33 -13.48 2.71
C SER A 228 -2.58 -14.35 2.59
N GLU A 229 -3.57 -13.86 1.89
CA GLU A 229 -4.83 -14.55 1.62
C GLU A 229 -5.07 -14.58 0.12
N ASN A 230 -5.71 -15.66 -0.37
CA ASN A 230 -6.11 -15.72 -1.76
C ASN A 230 -7.44 -14.99 -1.93
N LEU A 231 -7.39 -13.82 -2.53
CA LEU A 231 -8.54 -12.95 -2.73
C LEU A 231 -8.94 -12.88 -4.21
N ILE A 232 -10.21 -12.61 -4.47
CA ILE A 232 -10.72 -12.38 -5.82
C ILE A 232 -10.58 -10.91 -6.15
N PHE A 233 -9.81 -10.61 -7.20
CA PHE A 233 -9.73 -9.28 -7.79
C PHE A 233 -10.28 -9.32 -9.21
N ILE A 234 -11.10 -8.32 -9.55
CA ILE A 234 -11.64 -8.17 -10.92
C ILE A 234 -11.37 -6.75 -11.42
N PRO A 235 -11.26 -6.56 -12.73
CA PRO A 235 -11.11 -5.22 -13.30
C PRO A 235 -12.28 -4.31 -12.92
N ARG A 236 -11.99 -3.08 -12.49
CA ARG A 236 -13.01 -2.13 -12.02
C ARG A 236 -14.09 -1.84 -13.05
N HIS A 237 -13.75 -1.84 -14.34
CA HIS A 237 -14.67 -1.57 -15.43
C HIS A 237 -15.76 -2.64 -15.62
N THR A 238 -15.59 -3.84 -15.06
CA THR A 238 -16.58 -4.93 -15.10
C THR A 238 -17.73 -4.71 -14.13
N ILE A 239 -17.56 -3.81 -13.16
CA ILE A 239 -18.53 -3.55 -12.10
C ILE A 239 -19.47 -2.45 -12.53
N LEU A 240 -20.77 -2.77 -12.54
CA LEU A 240 -21.84 -1.81 -12.76
C LEU A 240 -22.42 -1.34 -11.43
N THR A 241 -22.84 -0.10 -11.38
CA THR A 241 -23.51 0.47 -10.19
C THR A 241 -24.95 0.80 -10.54
N GLU A 242 -25.89 0.25 -9.76
CA GLU A 242 -27.32 0.51 -9.91
C GLU A 242 -27.93 0.77 -8.52
N ALA A 243 -28.61 1.89 -8.39
CA ALA A 243 -29.21 2.33 -7.12
C ALA A 243 -28.26 2.25 -5.90
N GLY A 244 -26.97 2.59 -6.11
CA GLY A 244 -25.94 2.57 -5.05
C GLY A 244 -25.38 1.18 -4.72
N LYS A 245 -25.89 0.12 -5.35
CA LYS A 245 -25.38 -1.25 -5.21
C LYS A 245 -24.50 -1.62 -6.40
N LYS A 246 -23.54 -2.50 -6.18
CA LYS A 246 -22.61 -2.96 -7.21
C LYS A 246 -22.99 -4.35 -7.69
N LYS A 247 -22.96 -4.53 -9.02
CA LYS A 247 -23.28 -5.79 -9.67
C LYS A 247 -22.32 -6.10 -10.80
N VAL A 248 -22.25 -7.34 -11.16
CA VAL A 248 -21.50 -7.88 -12.31
C VAL A 248 -22.36 -8.86 -13.07
N TYR A 249 -21.95 -9.21 -14.27
CA TYR A 249 -22.57 -10.30 -15.03
C TYR A 249 -21.61 -11.49 -15.13
N VAL A 250 -22.13 -12.68 -14.87
CA VAL A 250 -21.42 -13.96 -15.11
C VAL A 250 -22.19 -14.78 -16.12
N ILE A 251 -21.49 -15.66 -16.84
CA ILE A 251 -22.12 -16.55 -17.81
C ILE A 251 -22.36 -17.91 -17.17
N LYS A 252 -23.61 -18.35 -17.20
CA LYS A 252 -24.02 -19.67 -16.77
C LYS A 252 -24.91 -20.30 -17.84
N ALA A 253 -24.54 -21.49 -18.32
CA ALA A 253 -25.26 -22.21 -19.37
C ALA A 253 -25.58 -21.34 -20.62
N GLY A 254 -24.65 -20.49 -21.07
CA GLY A 254 -24.81 -19.62 -22.25
C GLY A 254 -25.70 -18.41 -22.03
N LYS A 255 -26.09 -18.11 -20.81
CA LYS A 255 -26.92 -16.95 -20.45
C LYS A 255 -26.19 -16.04 -19.46
N ALA A 256 -26.47 -14.74 -19.53
CA ALA A 256 -26.00 -13.76 -18.56
C ALA A 256 -26.80 -13.87 -17.25
N GLU A 257 -26.10 -14.03 -16.15
CA GLU A 257 -26.65 -14.01 -14.80
C GLU A 257 -26.13 -12.78 -14.07
N GLU A 258 -27.05 -11.92 -13.61
CA GLU A 258 -26.72 -10.77 -12.80
C GLU A 258 -26.38 -11.22 -11.39
N ARG A 259 -25.23 -10.75 -10.85
CA ARG A 259 -24.83 -11.00 -9.47
C ARG A 259 -24.47 -9.71 -8.75
N TRP A 260 -25.09 -9.52 -7.62
CA TRP A 260 -24.74 -8.45 -6.69
C TRP A 260 -23.45 -8.81 -5.95
N VAL A 261 -22.53 -7.85 -5.90
CA VAL A 261 -21.19 -8.08 -5.31
C VAL A 261 -20.91 -7.11 -4.18
N GLY A 262 -20.34 -7.63 -3.11
CA GLY A 262 -19.72 -6.84 -2.07
C GLY A 262 -18.27 -6.53 -2.47
N THR A 263 -17.92 -5.23 -2.54
CA THR A 263 -16.57 -4.81 -2.92
C THR A 263 -15.76 -4.34 -1.71
N GLY A 264 -14.45 -4.44 -1.82
CA GLY A 264 -13.48 -3.88 -0.89
C GLY A 264 -12.62 -2.81 -1.55
N LEU A 265 -11.34 -2.83 -1.23
CA LEU A 265 -10.34 -1.91 -1.76
C LEU A 265 -10.21 -2.04 -3.28
N SER A 266 -9.90 -0.91 -3.93
CA SER A 266 -9.50 -0.88 -5.33
C SER A 266 -8.04 -0.43 -5.42
N TYR A 267 -7.25 -1.15 -6.21
CA TYR A 267 -5.82 -0.90 -6.40
C TYR A 267 -5.43 -1.25 -7.85
N GLU A 268 -4.65 -0.41 -8.50
CA GLU A 268 -4.15 -0.60 -9.89
C GLU A 268 -5.23 -1.01 -10.91
N GLY A 269 -6.42 -0.42 -10.82
CA GLY A 269 -7.53 -0.73 -11.74
C GLY A 269 -8.30 -2.01 -11.42
N LEU A 270 -7.89 -2.76 -10.41
CA LEU A 270 -8.56 -3.94 -9.88
C LEU A 270 -9.39 -3.59 -8.64
N THR A 271 -10.45 -4.35 -8.40
CA THR A 271 -11.31 -4.21 -7.22
C THR A 271 -11.42 -5.56 -6.52
N TYR A 272 -11.14 -5.58 -5.22
CA TYR A 272 -11.35 -6.75 -4.37
C TYR A 272 -12.83 -7.04 -4.21
N ILE A 273 -13.21 -8.30 -4.38
CA ILE A 273 -14.59 -8.80 -4.20
C ILE A 273 -14.67 -9.57 -2.88
N LYS A 274 -15.46 -9.02 -1.95
CA LYS A 274 -15.73 -9.64 -0.64
C LYS A 274 -16.75 -10.77 -0.71
N SER A 275 -17.73 -10.64 -1.62
CA SER A 275 -18.83 -11.60 -1.76
C SER A 275 -19.48 -11.47 -3.14
N GLY A 276 -20.18 -12.53 -3.57
CA GLY A 276 -20.97 -12.55 -4.81
C GLY A 276 -20.29 -13.20 -6.01
N LEU A 277 -18.98 -13.48 -5.94
CA LEU A 277 -18.24 -14.24 -6.97
C LEU A 277 -17.50 -15.42 -6.34
N ALA A 278 -17.32 -16.47 -7.11
CA ALA A 278 -16.52 -17.63 -6.79
C ALA A 278 -15.37 -17.80 -7.80
N PRO A 279 -14.27 -18.46 -7.40
CA PRO A 279 -13.25 -18.88 -8.35
C PRO A 279 -13.86 -19.70 -9.48
N LEU A 280 -13.35 -19.54 -10.71
CA LEU A 280 -13.82 -20.18 -11.94
C LEU A 280 -15.16 -19.64 -12.50
N ASP A 281 -15.79 -18.67 -11.88
CA ASP A 281 -16.90 -17.96 -12.52
C ASP A 281 -16.43 -17.32 -13.85
N SER A 282 -17.28 -17.38 -14.88
CA SER A 282 -17.05 -16.71 -16.18
C SER A 282 -17.60 -15.28 -16.11
N LEU A 283 -16.76 -14.33 -15.70
CA LEU A 283 -17.10 -12.93 -15.57
C LEU A 283 -17.15 -12.25 -16.95
N VAL A 284 -18.19 -11.46 -17.22
CA VAL A 284 -18.25 -10.63 -18.42
C VAL A 284 -17.30 -9.44 -18.24
N SER A 285 -16.30 -9.35 -19.10
CA SER A 285 -15.30 -8.26 -19.08
C SER A 285 -15.66 -7.13 -20.08
N LEU A 286 -16.37 -7.42 -21.16
CA LEU A 286 -16.82 -6.43 -22.13
C LEU A 286 -18.24 -6.77 -22.60
N GLY A 287 -19.07 -5.71 -22.86
CA GLY A 287 -20.44 -5.85 -23.29
C GLY A 287 -21.49 -5.86 -22.15
N GLN A 288 -21.06 -5.78 -20.90
CA GLN A 288 -21.90 -5.87 -19.70
C GLN A 288 -23.00 -4.81 -19.63
N SER A 289 -22.79 -3.61 -20.19
CA SER A 289 -23.78 -2.51 -20.18
C SER A 289 -25.02 -2.76 -21.04
N GLN A 290 -24.95 -3.73 -21.96
CA GLN A 290 -26.04 -4.11 -22.85
C GLN A 290 -26.85 -5.31 -22.36
N LEU A 291 -26.39 -5.95 -21.29
CA LEU A 291 -26.94 -7.18 -20.76
C LEU A 291 -28.10 -6.94 -19.78
N LYS A 292 -29.05 -7.86 -19.83
CA LYS A 292 -30.03 -8.08 -18.77
C LYS A 292 -29.91 -9.52 -18.29
N SER A 293 -30.34 -9.78 -17.06
CA SER A 293 -30.34 -11.14 -16.54
C SER A 293 -31.22 -12.04 -17.41
N GLY A 294 -30.67 -13.20 -17.83
CA GLY A 294 -31.33 -14.16 -18.71
C GLY A 294 -31.02 -14.01 -20.21
N ASP A 295 -30.37 -12.93 -20.65
CA ASP A 295 -29.99 -12.73 -22.05
C ASP A 295 -29.07 -13.85 -22.54
N ARG A 296 -29.31 -14.35 -23.75
CA ARG A 296 -28.36 -15.27 -24.42
C ARG A 296 -27.14 -14.50 -24.90
N VAL A 297 -25.98 -15.05 -24.65
CA VAL A 297 -24.69 -14.44 -25.00
C VAL A 297 -23.89 -15.32 -25.93
N LYS A 298 -23.12 -14.69 -26.80
CA LYS A 298 -22.07 -15.33 -27.59
C LYS A 298 -20.74 -14.85 -27.06
N VAL A 299 -19.97 -15.75 -26.48
CA VAL A 299 -18.61 -15.42 -26.05
C VAL A 299 -17.76 -15.21 -27.29
N VAL A 300 -17.18 -14.04 -27.42
CA VAL A 300 -16.17 -13.70 -28.42
C VAL A 300 -14.82 -13.62 -27.71
N LYS A 301 -13.78 -14.19 -28.31
CA LYS A 301 -12.43 -14.01 -27.82
C LYS A 301 -12.02 -12.57 -28.12
N GLY A 302 -11.66 -11.81 -27.10
CA GLY A 302 -10.96 -10.56 -27.29
C GLY A 302 -9.64 -10.83 -28.02
N GLU A 303 -9.39 -10.15 -29.12
CA GLU A 303 -8.05 -10.07 -29.65
C GLU A 303 -7.20 -9.36 -28.59
N GLY A 304 -6.27 -10.10 -27.99
CA GLY A 304 -5.42 -9.60 -26.92
C GLY A 304 -4.67 -8.35 -27.36
N ARG A 305 -4.85 -7.28 -26.61
CA ARG A 305 -3.94 -6.12 -26.59
C ARG A 305 -2.90 -6.30 -25.51
#